data_d5cffee3b5a8c0b1aaeeae3a2c56777c
#
_entry.id   d5cffee3b5a8c0b1aaeeae3a2c56777c
#
_cell.length_a   1.000
_cell.length_b   1.000
_cell.length_c   1.000
_cell.angle_alpha   90.00
_cell.angle_beta   90.00
_cell.angle_gamma   90.00
#
_symmetry.space_group_name_H-M   'P 1'
#
loop_
_entity.id
_entity.type
_entity.pdbx_description
1 polymer ?
#
loop_
_entity_poly.entity_id
_entity_poly.type
_entity_poly.pdbx_seq_one_letter_code
_entity_poly.pdbx_strand_id
1 'polypeptide(L)'
;MMRRGVVLQSPWGWIGISETEKGIDGIVLPKRSKRAVESELHAIGEGPFEPGDSVRLESARSQLFEYLAGTRETFDVPIDSSHGTPFQQRVWRILKRIPYGTLRSYQWIATRVGGRQYARAVGSAVGANPLPIVIPCHRVVGQDASLGGFSGGLPMKRKLLMLEGTLSTLRC
;
A
#
# COMPACT_ATOMS: atom_id res chain seq x y z
N MET A 1 19.74 -0.84 -11.00
CA MET A 1 18.48 -0.76 -11.77
C MET A 1 17.97 0.67 -11.69
N MET A 2 17.68 1.30 -12.81
CA MET A 2 17.24 2.69 -12.82
C MET A 2 15.75 2.73 -12.42
N ARG A 3 15.43 3.49 -11.37
CA ARG A 3 14.06 3.75 -10.91
C ARG A 3 13.64 5.13 -11.41
N ARG A 4 12.41 5.25 -11.83
CA ARG A 4 11.79 6.55 -12.14
C ARG A 4 10.68 6.82 -11.14
N GLY A 5 10.41 8.10 -10.90
CA GLY A 5 9.35 8.46 -9.98
C GLY A 5 8.76 9.83 -10.22
N VAL A 6 7.54 10.00 -9.77
CA VAL A 6 6.83 11.27 -9.77
C VAL A 6 6.32 11.58 -8.38
N VAL A 7 6.38 12.85 -8.01
CA VAL A 7 5.76 13.37 -6.80
C VAL A 7 4.78 14.44 -7.22
N LEU A 8 3.52 14.30 -6.84
CA LEU A 8 2.44 15.13 -7.34
C LEU A 8 1.36 15.35 -6.27
N GLN A 9 0.57 16.37 -6.44
CA GLN A 9 -0.51 16.70 -5.54
C GLN A 9 -1.78 15.96 -5.94
N SER A 10 -2.36 15.22 -5.00
CA SER A 10 -3.68 14.59 -5.11
C SER A 10 -4.72 15.39 -4.31
N PRO A 11 -6.02 15.06 -4.45
CA PRO A 11 -7.04 15.67 -3.59
C PRO A 11 -6.84 15.43 -2.08
N TRP A 12 -6.05 14.42 -1.71
CA TRP A 12 -5.77 14.07 -0.31
C TRP A 12 -4.40 14.56 0.19
N GLY A 13 -3.60 15.17 -0.68
CA GLY A 13 -2.25 15.67 -0.37
C GLY A 13 -1.20 15.20 -1.36
N TRP A 14 0.07 15.43 -1.06
CA TRP A 14 1.19 15.02 -1.90
C TRP A 14 1.37 13.51 -1.87
N ILE A 15 1.45 12.88 -3.03
CA ILE A 15 1.71 11.46 -3.20
C ILE A 15 2.98 11.25 -4.04
N GLY A 16 3.57 10.06 -3.89
CA GLY A 16 4.70 9.63 -4.70
C GLY A 16 4.44 8.28 -5.33
N ILE A 17 4.92 8.09 -6.55
CA ILE A 17 4.84 6.82 -7.27
C ILE A 17 6.20 6.59 -7.91
N SER A 18 6.75 5.39 -7.77
CA SER A 18 7.96 4.99 -8.48
C SER A 18 7.81 3.68 -9.21
N GLU A 19 8.65 3.48 -10.21
CA GLU A 19 8.66 2.27 -11.03
C GLU A 19 10.09 1.78 -11.29
N THR A 20 10.18 0.47 -11.53
CA THR A 20 11.32 -0.19 -12.17
C THR A 20 10.94 -0.60 -13.60
N GLU A 21 11.84 -1.27 -14.29
CA GLU A 21 11.51 -1.87 -15.59
C GLU A 21 10.39 -2.91 -15.50
N LYS A 22 10.22 -3.56 -14.34
CA LYS A 22 9.22 -4.63 -14.12
C LYS A 22 7.83 -4.12 -13.76
N GLY A 23 7.74 -2.95 -13.12
CA GLY A 23 6.45 -2.43 -12.67
C GLY A 23 6.55 -1.30 -11.66
N ILE A 24 5.43 -0.88 -11.14
CA ILE A 24 5.37 0.08 -10.02
C ILE A 24 5.97 -0.60 -8.79
N ASP A 25 6.98 0.01 -8.18
CA ASP A 25 7.72 -0.54 -7.04
C ASP A 25 7.51 0.24 -5.75
N GLY A 26 6.94 1.43 -5.80
CA GLY A 26 6.69 2.25 -4.64
C GLY A 26 5.50 3.19 -4.79
N ILE A 27 4.75 3.31 -3.71
CA ILE A 27 3.69 4.31 -3.55
C ILE A 27 3.85 4.93 -2.17
N VAL A 28 3.87 6.26 -2.12
CA VAL A 28 3.84 7.01 -0.87
C VAL A 28 2.45 7.62 -0.70
N LEU A 29 1.83 7.28 0.42
CA LEU A 29 0.49 7.76 0.81
C LEU A 29 0.46 9.28 0.98
N PRO A 30 -0.71 9.92 0.84
CA PRO A 30 -0.85 11.36 0.92
C PRO A 30 -0.22 12.00 2.16
N LYS A 31 0.61 13.01 1.94
CA LYS A 31 1.28 13.81 2.97
C LYS A 31 1.09 15.31 2.70
N ARG A 32 1.31 16.12 3.73
CA ARG A 32 1.24 17.58 3.61
C ARG A 32 2.44 18.18 2.89
N SER A 33 3.59 17.50 2.93
CA SER A 33 4.88 18.00 2.41
C SER A 33 5.35 17.19 1.23
N LYS A 34 5.63 17.86 0.12
CA LYS A 34 6.29 17.27 -1.06
C LYS A 34 7.62 16.63 -0.69
N ARG A 35 8.43 17.35 0.11
CA ARG A 35 9.75 16.86 0.55
C ARG A 35 9.65 15.58 1.37
N ALA A 36 8.62 15.44 2.22
CA ALA A 36 8.41 14.22 2.99
C ALA A 36 8.10 13.03 2.07
N VAL A 37 7.33 13.25 1.01
CA VAL A 37 7.04 12.23 -0.01
C VAL A 37 8.30 11.84 -0.77
N GLU A 38 9.10 12.82 -1.21
CA GLU A 38 10.37 12.56 -1.90
C GLU A 38 11.31 11.72 -1.03
N SER A 39 11.48 12.09 0.23
CA SER A 39 12.32 11.36 1.19
C SER A 39 11.87 9.91 1.37
N GLU A 40 10.57 9.69 1.54
CA GLU A 40 10.01 8.35 1.72
C GLU A 40 10.12 7.53 0.43
N LEU A 41 9.88 8.14 -0.73
CA LEU A 41 10.01 7.47 -2.03
C LEU A 41 11.45 7.01 -2.30
N HIS A 42 12.44 7.79 -1.87
CA HIS A 42 13.85 7.38 -1.92
C HIS A 42 14.18 6.21 -1.00
N ALA A 43 13.46 6.05 0.11
CA ALA A 43 13.66 4.96 1.05
C ALA A 43 13.01 3.63 0.60
N ILE A 44 12.13 3.67 -0.40
CA ILE A 44 11.50 2.48 -0.98
C ILE A 44 12.43 1.86 -2.02
N GLY A 45 12.58 0.53 -1.99
CA GLY A 45 13.36 -0.21 -2.97
C GLY A 45 14.87 0.02 -2.85
N GLU A 46 15.60 -0.36 -3.87
CA GLU A 46 17.05 -0.25 -3.94
C GLU A 46 17.49 0.90 -4.85
N GLY A 47 18.27 1.81 -4.31
CA GLY A 47 18.87 2.93 -5.03
C GLY A 47 17.96 4.15 -5.21
N PRO A 48 18.54 5.24 -5.72
CA PRO A 48 17.79 6.47 -5.96
C PRO A 48 16.78 6.31 -7.09
N PHE A 49 15.74 7.12 -7.07
CA PHE A 49 14.88 7.30 -8.24
C PHE A 49 15.24 8.63 -8.94
N GLU A 50 15.07 8.65 -10.25
CA GLU A 50 15.14 9.86 -11.04
C GLU A 50 13.74 10.40 -11.33
N PRO A 51 13.53 11.71 -11.25
CA PRO A 51 12.26 12.29 -11.70
C PRO A 51 12.03 11.96 -13.17
N GLY A 52 10.84 11.49 -13.48
CA GLY A 52 10.52 11.14 -14.87
C GLY A 52 9.12 10.62 -15.01
N ASP A 53 8.64 10.62 -16.22
CA ASP A 53 7.30 10.18 -16.59
C ASP A 53 7.34 8.91 -17.44
N SER A 54 6.26 8.16 -17.42
CA SER A 54 6.05 7.01 -18.29
C SER A 54 4.55 6.74 -18.42
N VAL A 55 4.18 5.99 -19.44
CA VAL A 55 2.79 5.52 -19.61
C VAL A 55 2.31 4.73 -18.38
N ARG A 56 3.21 3.96 -17.75
CA ARG A 56 2.89 3.17 -16.57
C ARG A 56 2.68 4.06 -15.33
N LEU A 57 3.55 5.05 -15.12
CA LEU A 57 3.39 6.03 -14.02
C LEU A 57 2.10 6.84 -14.20
N GLU A 58 1.77 7.25 -15.40
CA GLU A 58 0.52 7.96 -15.69
C GLU A 58 -0.71 7.07 -15.44
N SER A 59 -0.66 5.81 -15.85
CA SER A 59 -1.73 4.84 -15.56
C SER A 59 -1.90 4.63 -14.06
N ALA A 60 -0.81 4.46 -13.32
CA ALA A 60 -0.86 4.30 -11.87
C ALA A 60 -1.43 5.53 -11.18
N ARG A 61 -1.01 6.74 -11.60
CA ARG A 61 -1.55 8.01 -11.12
C ARG A 61 -3.05 8.10 -11.34
N SER A 62 -3.49 7.84 -12.55
CA SER A 62 -4.90 7.89 -12.93
C SER A 62 -5.74 6.95 -12.07
N GLN A 63 -5.31 5.70 -11.92
CA GLN A 63 -6.01 4.71 -11.11
C GLN A 63 -6.03 5.06 -9.62
N LEU A 64 -4.94 5.61 -9.07
CA LEU A 64 -4.92 6.08 -7.69
C LEU A 64 -5.88 7.25 -7.48
N PHE A 65 -5.94 8.19 -8.41
CA PHE A 65 -6.88 9.32 -8.31
C PHE A 65 -8.33 8.87 -8.37
N GLU A 66 -8.65 7.95 -9.27
CA GLU A 66 -9.99 7.35 -9.35
C GLU A 66 -10.35 6.61 -8.05
N TYR A 67 -9.39 5.86 -7.47
CA TYR A 67 -9.60 5.20 -6.18
C TYR A 67 -9.88 6.21 -5.06
N LEU A 68 -9.06 7.25 -4.95
CA LEU A 68 -9.25 8.29 -3.92
C LEU A 68 -10.56 9.08 -4.10
N ALA A 69 -11.07 9.15 -5.33
CA ALA A 69 -12.37 9.73 -5.65
C ALA A 69 -13.55 8.77 -5.41
N GLY A 70 -13.28 7.51 -5.04
CA GLY A 70 -14.31 6.48 -4.84
C GLY A 70 -14.91 5.90 -6.12
N THR A 71 -14.24 6.07 -7.26
CA THR A 71 -14.73 5.61 -8.58
C THR A 71 -14.00 4.37 -9.10
N ARG A 72 -13.01 3.87 -8.36
CA ARG A 72 -12.26 2.66 -8.71
C ARG A 72 -12.06 1.77 -7.49
N GLU A 73 -12.24 0.48 -7.67
CA GLU A 73 -12.09 -0.53 -6.62
C GLU A 73 -10.90 -1.48 -6.86
N THR A 74 -10.43 -1.61 -8.10
CA THR A 74 -9.37 -2.55 -8.50
C THR A 74 -8.27 -1.84 -9.28
N PHE A 75 -7.06 -2.43 -9.22
CA PHE A 75 -5.88 -1.93 -9.93
C PHE A 75 -5.37 -2.98 -10.91
N ASP A 76 -5.01 -2.55 -12.12
CA ASP A 76 -4.48 -3.41 -13.18
C ASP A 76 -3.06 -3.03 -13.63
N VAL A 77 -2.41 -2.08 -12.94
CA VAL A 77 -1.03 -1.71 -13.24
C VAL A 77 -0.07 -2.83 -12.85
N PRO A 78 0.96 -3.13 -13.66
CA PRO A 78 2.02 -4.04 -13.26
C PRO A 78 2.76 -3.51 -12.03
N ILE A 79 3.03 -4.40 -11.07
CA ILE A 79 3.76 -4.07 -9.85
C ILE A 79 5.06 -4.86 -9.74
N ASP A 80 6.06 -4.26 -9.12
CA ASP A 80 7.32 -4.90 -8.77
C ASP A 80 7.52 -4.87 -7.26
N SER A 81 7.32 -6.01 -6.61
CA SER A 81 7.57 -6.21 -5.17
C SER A 81 8.79 -7.09 -4.91
N SER A 82 9.64 -7.28 -5.92
CA SER A 82 10.77 -8.22 -5.87
C SER A 82 11.86 -7.86 -4.87
N HIS A 83 11.93 -6.60 -4.43
CA HIS A 83 12.87 -6.14 -3.40
C HIS A 83 12.50 -6.59 -1.97
N GLY A 84 11.30 -7.11 -1.76
CA GLY A 84 10.90 -7.70 -0.48
C GLY A 84 11.51 -9.08 -0.26
N THR A 85 11.67 -9.47 1.02
CA THR A 85 12.08 -10.83 1.37
C THR A 85 11.07 -11.86 0.84
N PRO A 86 11.46 -13.14 0.69
CA PRO A 86 10.53 -14.20 0.28
C PRO A 86 9.28 -14.27 1.18
N PHE A 87 9.44 -14.07 2.49
CA PHE A 87 8.32 -14.04 3.43
C PHE A 87 7.41 -12.84 3.19
N GLN A 88 7.98 -11.63 3.05
CA GLN A 88 7.21 -10.41 2.73
C GLN A 88 6.44 -10.57 1.42
N GLN A 89 7.07 -11.07 0.37
CA GLN A 89 6.40 -11.30 -0.92
C GLN A 89 5.24 -12.28 -0.81
N ARG A 90 5.34 -13.32 0.03
CA ARG A 90 4.23 -14.24 0.28
C ARG A 90 3.07 -13.53 0.99
N VAL A 91 3.37 -12.73 2.01
CA VAL A 91 2.36 -11.93 2.71
C VAL A 91 1.67 -10.95 1.75
N TRP A 92 2.43 -10.18 1.00
CA TRP A 92 1.89 -9.19 0.05
C TRP A 92 1.03 -9.83 -1.04
N ARG A 93 1.37 -11.02 -1.49
CA ARG A 93 0.57 -11.80 -2.44
C ARG A 93 -0.80 -12.19 -1.88
N ILE A 94 -0.85 -12.51 -0.60
CA ILE A 94 -2.10 -12.81 0.12
C ILE A 94 -2.92 -11.52 0.28
N LEU A 95 -2.28 -10.41 0.70
CA LEU A 95 -2.94 -9.10 0.85
C LEU A 95 -3.61 -8.65 -0.45
N LYS A 96 -2.93 -8.83 -1.57
CA LYS A 96 -3.42 -8.41 -2.89
C LYS A 96 -4.76 -9.07 -3.27
N ARG A 97 -5.07 -10.21 -2.67
CA ARG A 97 -6.33 -10.94 -2.90
C ARG A 97 -7.50 -10.49 -2.02
N ILE A 98 -7.27 -9.62 -1.05
CA ILE A 98 -8.35 -9.11 -0.20
C ILE A 98 -9.18 -8.11 -1.00
N PRO A 99 -10.48 -8.41 -1.26
CA PRO A 99 -11.30 -7.53 -2.09
C PRO A 99 -11.58 -6.18 -1.44
N TYR A 100 -11.89 -5.20 -2.26
CA TYR A 100 -12.43 -3.91 -1.82
C TYR A 100 -13.65 -4.11 -0.91
N GLY A 101 -13.74 -3.32 0.15
CA GLY A 101 -14.85 -3.42 1.10
C GLY A 101 -14.82 -4.67 2.00
N THR A 102 -13.68 -5.38 2.06
CA THR A 102 -13.51 -6.60 2.86
C THR A 102 -12.35 -6.43 3.83
N LEU A 103 -12.52 -6.93 5.05
CA LEU A 103 -11.48 -6.94 6.09
C LEU A 103 -11.01 -8.36 6.36
N ARG A 104 -9.73 -8.49 6.74
CA ARG A 104 -9.13 -9.73 7.23
C ARG A 104 -8.26 -9.44 8.45
N SER A 105 -8.18 -10.39 9.37
CA SER A 105 -7.31 -10.26 10.54
C SER A 105 -5.86 -10.63 10.22
N TYR A 106 -4.90 -10.12 11.01
CA TYR A 106 -3.51 -10.57 10.96
C TYR A 106 -3.41 -12.08 11.12
N GLN A 107 -4.22 -12.67 11.97
CA GLN A 107 -4.24 -14.11 12.21
C GLN A 107 -4.75 -14.90 11.00
N TRP A 108 -5.74 -14.36 10.28
CA TRP A 108 -6.21 -14.95 9.03
C TRP A 108 -5.09 -15.05 7.98
N ILE A 109 -4.25 -14.01 7.88
CA ILE A 109 -3.10 -14.00 6.99
C ILE A 109 -2.03 -14.97 7.49
N ALA A 110 -1.72 -14.97 8.79
CA ALA A 110 -0.74 -15.86 9.40
C ALA A 110 -1.05 -17.33 9.12
N THR A 111 -2.30 -17.73 9.27
CA THR A 111 -2.76 -19.10 8.97
C THR A 111 -2.46 -19.49 7.52
N ARG A 112 -2.62 -18.57 6.58
CA ARG A 112 -2.35 -18.79 5.15
C ARG A 112 -0.87 -18.80 4.79
N VAL A 113 -0.06 -18.13 5.58
CA VAL A 113 1.41 -18.10 5.40
C VAL A 113 2.06 -19.37 5.94
N GLY A 114 1.51 -19.95 7.00
CA GLY A 114 2.10 -21.15 7.59
C GLY A 114 1.63 -21.49 9.00
N GLY A 115 0.89 -20.61 9.67
CA GLY A 115 0.34 -20.85 11.00
C GLY A 115 0.28 -19.61 11.89
N ARG A 116 -0.45 -19.72 12.98
CA ARG A 116 -0.70 -18.62 13.93
C ARG A 116 0.58 -18.04 14.56
N GLN A 117 1.62 -18.86 14.70
CA GLN A 117 2.92 -18.44 15.21
C GLN A 117 3.59 -17.33 14.38
N TYR A 118 3.17 -17.17 13.13
CA TYR A 118 3.69 -16.13 12.24
C TYR A 118 2.97 -14.78 12.36
N ALA A 119 1.99 -14.64 13.25
CA ALA A 119 1.18 -13.41 13.33
C ALA A 119 2.01 -12.13 13.51
N ARG A 120 3.06 -12.19 14.36
CA ARG A 120 3.95 -11.04 14.59
C ARG A 120 4.80 -10.72 13.35
N ALA A 121 5.36 -11.74 12.69
CA ALA A 121 6.10 -11.58 11.45
C ALA A 121 5.22 -11.05 10.32
N VAL A 122 3.97 -11.51 10.25
CA VAL A 122 2.95 -10.98 9.33
C VAL A 122 2.71 -9.51 9.59
N GLY A 123 2.54 -9.08 10.84
CA GLY A 123 2.38 -7.68 11.19
C GLY A 123 3.54 -6.80 10.67
N SER A 124 4.78 -7.27 10.83
CA SER A 124 5.96 -6.59 10.30
C SER A 124 5.97 -6.54 8.77
N ALA A 125 5.61 -7.61 8.09
CA ALA A 125 5.55 -7.67 6.63
C ALA A 125 4.43 -6.77 6.07
N VAL A 126 3.28 -6.72 6.73
CA VAL A 126 2.17 -5.81 6.38
C VAL A 126 2.62 -4.36 6.50
N GLY A 127 3.33 -4.02 7.60
CA GLY A 127 3.87 -2.68 7.80
C GLY A 127 4.97 -2.27 6.82
N ALA A 128 5.68 -3.24 6.24
CA ALA A 128 6.76 -3.01 5.26
C ALA A 128 6.26 -2.93 3.81
N ASN A 129 4.96 -2.98 3.57
CA ASN A 129 4.37 -2.92 2.23
C ASN A 129 4.79 -1.64 1.48
N PRO A 130 5.49 -1.75 0.34
CA PRO A 130 5.94 -0.60 -0.43
C PRO A 130 4.88 -0.03 -1.37
N LEU A 131 3.74 -0.72 -1.51
CA LEU A 131 2.69 -0.42 -2.49
C LEU A 131 1.31 -0.29 -1.82
N PRO A 132 1.18 0.58 -0.79
CA PRO A 132 -0.11 0.74 -0.11
C PRO A 132 -1.22 1.08 -1.10
N ILE A 133 -2.44 0.74 -0.78
CA ILE A 133 -3.64 0.83 -1.62
C ILE A 133 -3.67 -0.26 -2.70
N VAL A 134 -2.66 -0.36 -3.55
CA VAL A 134 -2.59 -1.42 -4.59
C VAL A 134 -2.41 -2.80 -3.95
N ILE A 135 -1.54 -2.89 -2.95
CA ILE A 135 -1.49 -4.02 -2.02
C ILE A 135 -2.21 -3.57 -0.74
N PRO A 136 -3.44 -3.98 -0.50
CA PRO A 136 -4.34 -3.32 0.45
C PRO A 136 -4.07 -3.67 1.92
N CYS A 137 -2.91 -3.25 2.44
CA CYS A 137 -2.53 -3.49 3.83
C CYS A 137 -3.49 -2.81 4.83
N HIS A 138 -4.20 -1.76 4.43
CA HIS A 138 -5.21 -1.11 5.26
C HIS A 138 -6.43 -1.99 5.56
N ARG A 139 -6.66 -3.07 4.79
CA ARG A 139 -7.75 -4.05 5.00
C ARG A 139 -7.41 -5.11 6.04
N VAL A 140 -6.22 -5.02 6.65
CA VAL A 140 -5.79 -5.92 7.72
C VAL A 140 -6.01 -5.26 9.07
N VAL A 141 -6.74 -5.94 9.95
CA VAL A 141 -7.19 -5.43 11.24
C VAL A 141 -6.95 -6.46 12.35
N GLY A 142 -7.11 -6.06 13.62
CA GLY A 142 -7.06 -6.97 14.75
C GLY A 142 -8.19 -7.99 14.71
N GLN A 143 -7.96 -9.16 15.29
CA GLN A 143 -8.96 -10.23 15.35
C GLN A 143 -10.17 -9.85 16.23
N ASP A 144 -9.98 -8.97 17.19
CA ASP A 144 -11.03 -8.39 18.05
C ASP A 144 -11.77 -7.21 17.39
N ALA A 145 -11.64 -7.04 16.10
CA ALA A 145 -12.15 -5.90 15.33
C ALA A 145 -11.51 -4.54 15.70
N SER A 146 -10.34 -4.54 16.36
CA SER A 146 -9.55 -3.34 16.56
C SER A 146 -8.91 -2.89 15.25
N LEU A 147 -8.62 -1.58 15.13
CA LEU A 147 -8.05 -1.01 13.92
C LEU A 147 -6.67 -1.59 13.58
N GLY A 148 -5.88 -1.98 14.59
CA GLY A 148 -4.50 -2.42 14.42
C GLY A 148 -3.56 -1.26 14.07
N GLY A 149 -2.34 -1.61 13.67
CA GLY A 149 -1.35 -0.63 13.22
C GLY A 149 -1.47 -0.27 11.75
N PHE A 150 -0.77 0.79 11.35
CA PHE A 150 -0.63 1.19 9.96
C PHE A 150 0.60 2.08 9.78
N SER A 151 1.48 1.77 8.83
CA SER A 151 2.71 2.54 8.59
C SER A 151 2.45 3.98 8.13
N GLY A 152 1.35 4.21 7.42
CA GLY A 152 0.88 5.54 7.02
C GLY A 152 0.18 6.34 8.11
N GLY A 153 0.05 5.77 9.31
CA GLY A 153 -0.67 6.36 10.43
C GLY A 153 -2.15 5.99 10.49
N LEU A 154 -2.69 5.88 11.69
CA LEU A 154 -4.09 5.51 11.91
C LEU A 154 -5.11 6.46 11.28
N PRO A 155 -4.90 7.79 11.26
CA PRO A 155 -5.81 8.70 10.57
C PRO A 155 -5.98 8.37 9.09
N MET A 156 -4.88 8.01 8.39
CA MET A 156 -4.93 7.60 6.99
C MET A 156 -5.64 6.25 6.83
N LYS A 157 -5.37 5.29 7.69
CA LYS A 157 -6.06 3.99 7.69
C LYS A 157 -7.58 4.16 7.84
N ARG A 158 -8.01 4.98 8.80
CA ARG A 158 -9.43 5.31 9.00
C ARG A 158 -10.06 5.91 7.74
N LYS A 159 -9.34 6.83 7.10
CA LYS A 159 -9.82 7.50 5.89
C LYS A 159 -10.01 6.53 4.73
N LEU A 160 -9.06 5.61 4.53
CA LEU A 160 -9.16 4.56 3.52
C LEU A 160 -10.32 3.58 3.81
N LEU A 161 -10.47 3.15 5.06
CA LEU A 161 -11.55 2.25 5.46
C LEU A 161 -12.92 2.94 5.39
N MET A 162 -12.98 4.23 5.67
CA MET A 162 -14.20 5.03 5.48
C MET A 162 -14.57 5.10 4.00
N LEU A 163 -13.60 5.36 3.12
CA LEU A 163 -13.80 5.37 1.67
C LEU A 163 -14.37 4.03 1.17
N GLU A 164 -13.86 2.92 1.70
CA GLU A 164 -14.30 1.57 1.33
C GLU A 164 -15.58 1.10 2.08
N GLY A 165 -16.10 1.90 2.99
CA GLY A 165 -17.35 1.62 3.70
C GLY A 165 -17.24 0.60 4.84
N THR A 166 -16.03 0.29 5.33
CA THR A 166 -15.80 -0.74 6.35
C THR A 166 -15.48 -0.21 7.74
N LEU A 167 -15.20 1.09 7.88
CA LEU A 167 -14.78 1.68 9.16
C LEU A 167 -15.80 1.46 10.28
N SER A 168 -17.10 1.54 9.97
CA SER A 168 -18.19 1.39 10.95
C SER A 168 -18.29 -0.01 11.57
N THR A 169 -17.65 -1.00 10.94
CA THR A 169 -17.63 -2.39 11.44
C THR A 169 -16.54 -2.64 12.48
N LEU A 170 -15.66 -1.66 12.71
CA LEU A 170 -14.52 -1.77 13.59
C LEU A 170 -14.77 -1.12 14.94
N ARG A 171 -14.05 -1.61 15.95
CA ARG A 171 -13.93 -0.95 17.25
C ARG A 171 -12.88 0.17 17.12
N CYS A 172 -13.34 1.37 17.30
CA CYS A 172 -12.48 2.56 17.25
C CYS A 172 -12.34 3.17 18.64
#